data_c1d4c7df779b5721c9090b9ed8e9d876
#
_entry.id   c1d4c7df779b5721c9090b9ed8e9d876
#
_cell.length_a   1.000
_cell.length_b   1.000
_cell.length_c   1.000
_cell.angle_alpha   90.00
_cell.angle_beta   90.00
_cell.angle_gamma   90.00
#
_symmetry.space_group_name_H-M   'P 1'
#
loop_
_entity.id
_entity.type
_entity.pdbx_description
1 polymer ?
#
loop_
_entity_poly.entity_id
_entity_poly.type
_entity_poly.pdbx_seq_one_letter_code
_entity_poly.pdbx_strand_id
1 'polypeptide(L)'
;MAHIVHCRVCKHAIDIDSSREWIMPSVNWYYHPQCYKDWIQQKADRALTVERNENDWYDLLKDYLYKDLKMPGIDWSKIHSQWENYLRTKKFTPKGIYFAILYFYEVQHGNVELSKGGIGIVNSIYNDSATYWTNLELKRRGTLDNIVKQMSARAARTVLTLEDKRNGRQGRIKYNLEDFEGND
;
A
#
# COMPACT_ATOMS: atom_id res chain seq x y z
N MET A 1 -21.20 6.86 27.70
CA MET A 1 -21.00 5.43 27.34
C MET A 1 -19.99 5.40 26.25
N ALA A 2 -18.91 4.59 26.38
CA ALA A 2 -17.89 4.50 25.35
C ALA A 2 -18.48 3.88 24.06
N HIS A 3 -18.27 4.51 22.92
CA HIS A 3 -18.70 3.98 21.63
C HIS A 3 -17.61 3.07 21.07
N ILE A 4 -17.73 1.78 21.32
CA ILE A 4 -16.74 0.77 20.94
C ILE A 4 -17.11 0.15 19.59
N VAL A 5 -16.19 0.21 18.65
CA VAL A 5 -16.22 -0.47 17.35
C VAL A 5 -15.03 -1.42 17.22
N HIS A 6 -14.99 -2.25 16.19
CA HIS A 6 -13.90 -3.20 15.99
C HIS A 6 -13.12 -2.90 14.70
N CYS A 7 -11.80 -2.95 14.80
CA CYS A 7 -10.93 -2.84 13.63
C CYS A 7 -11.24 -3.97 12.63
N ARG A 8 -11.44 -3.61 11.37
CA ARG A 8 -11.81 -4.57 10.32
C ARG A 8 -10.71 -5.60 10.03
N VAL A 9 -9.46 -5.24 10.29
CA VAL A 9 -8.28 -6.11 10.06
C VAL A 9 -8.00 -7.00 11.27
N CYS A 10 -7.63 -6.40 12.39
CA CYS A 10 -7.18 -7.15 13.59
C CYS A 10 -8.29 -7.53 14.55
N LYS A 11 -9.52 -7.06 14.35
CA LYS A 11 -10.69 -7.30 15.19
C LYS A 11 -10.62 -6.75 16.63
N HIS A 12 -9.53 -6.07 16.99
CA HIS A 12 -9.47 -5.41 18.31
C HIS A 12 -10.41 -4.22 18.38
N ALA A 13 -10.85 -3.93 19.61
CA ALA A 13 -11.73 -2.82 19.89
C ALA A 13 -11.06 -1.46 19.66
N ILE A 14 -11.82 -0.51 19.15
CA ILE A 14 -11.46 0.90 18.98
C ILE A 14 -12.51 1.71 19.73
N ASP A 15 -12.10 2.47 20.71
CA ASP A 15 -12.99 3.42 21.39
C ASP A 15 -12.95 4.74 20.62
N ILE A 16 -14.05 5.05 19.94
CA ILE A 16 -14.14 6.23 19.06
C ILE A 16 -14.14 7.53 19.90
N ASP A 17 -14.66 7.48 21.12
CA ASP A 17 -14.79 8.66 21.97
C ASP A 17 -13.47 9.05 22.65
N SER A 18 -12.65 8.05 23.00
CA SER A 18 -11.40 8.26 23.75
C SER A 18 -10.14 8.19 22.89
N SER A 19 -10.12 7.38 21.83
CA SER A 19 -8.94 7.25 20.97
C SER A 19 -9.02 8.21 19.79
N ARG A 20 -7.98 9.03 19.61
CA ARG A 20 -7.84 9.91 18.44
C ARG A 20 -7.22 9.20 17.23
N GLU A 21 -6.87 7.93 17.36
CA GLU A 21 -6.11 7.20 16.37
C GLU A 21 -6.95 6.11 15.70
N TRP A 22 -7.89 6.52 14.87
CA TRP A 22 -8.63 5.60 14.02
C TRP A 22 -8.88 6.23 12.64
N ILE A 23 -9.08 5.39 11.63
CA ILE A 23 -9.36 5.77 10.25
C ILE A 23 -10.66 5.13 9.81
N MET A 24 -11.55 5.92 9.20
CA MET A 24 -12.82 5.48 8.62
C MET A 24 -12.88 5.88 7.14
N PRO A 25 -12.31 5.09 6.24
CA PRO A 25 -12.31 5.41 4.80
C PRO A 25 -13.69 5.27 4.15
N SER A 26 -14.58 4.53 4.78
CA SER A 26 -15.97 4.36 4.34
C SER A 26 -16.89 4.20 5.53
N VAL A 27 -18.20 4.41 5.34
CA VAL A 27 -19.20 4.31 6.40
C VAL A 27 -19.12 2.96 7.10
N ASN A 28 -18.97 2.98 8.43
CA ASN A 28 -18.85 1.81 9.31
C ASN A 28 -17.59 0.95 9.08
N TRP A 29 -16.54 1.49 8.47
CA TRP A 29 -15.27 0.80 8.29
C TRP A 29 -14.18 1.41 9.16
N TYR A 30 -13.96 0.83 10.33
CA TYR A 30 -13.02 1.34 11.32
C TYR A 30 -11.72 0.55 11.29
N TYR A 31 -10.60 1.25 11.36
CA TYR A 31 -9.25 0.69 11.32
C TYR A 31 -8.33 1.42 12.29
N HIS A 32 -7.40 0.70 12.89
CA HIS A 32 -6.21 1.35 13.42
C HIS A 32 -5.38 1.89 12.25
N PRO A 33 -4.66 3.01 12.40
CA PRO A 33 -3.88 3.60 11.31
C PRO A 33 -2.86 2.63 10.70
N GLN A 34 -2.17 1.85 11.53
CA GLN A 34 -1.22 0.85 11.05
C GLN A 34 -1.92 -0.30 10.33
N CYS A 35 -3.00 -0.83 10.87
CA CYS A 35 -3.77 -1.90 10.22
C CYS A 35 -4.32 -1.46 8.85
N TYR A 36 -4.70 -0.20 8.71
CA TYR A 36 -5.14 0.35 7.43
C TYR A 36 -4.02 0.43 6.41
N LYS A 37 -2.83 0.92 6.82
CA LYS A 37 -1.63 0.96 5.97
C LYS A 37 -1.23 -0.44 5.50
N ASP A 38 -1.17 -1.40 6.44
CA ASP A 38 -0.80 -2.78 6.15
C ASP A 38 -1.82 -3.45 5.20
N TRP A 39 -3.10 -3.17 5.38
CA TRP A 39 -4.16 -3.69 4.52
C TRP A 39 -4.07 -3.15 3.09
N ILE A 40 -3.85 -1.83 2.91
CA ILE A 40 -3.62 -1.24 1.58
C ILE A 40 -2.38 -1.85 0.95
N GLN A 41 -1.29 -1.97 1.70
CA GLN A 41 -0.04 -2.54 1.23
C GLN A 41 -0.22 -3.99 0.78
N GLN A 42 -0.90 -4.82 1.58
CA GLN A 42 -1.20 -6.22 1.21
C GLN A 42 -2.05 -6.33 -0.06
N LYS A 43 -3.04 -5.44 -0.24
CA LYS A 43 -3.83 -5.40 -1.48
C LYS A 43 -2.96 -5.07 -2.70
N ALA A 44 -2.10 -4.06 -2.57
CA ALA A 44 -1.17 -3.69 -3.63
C ALA A 44 -0.17 -4.83 -3.93
N ASP A 45 0.36 -5.48 -2.89
CA ASP A 45 1.31 -6.60 -3.04
C ASP A 45 0.66 -7.80 -3.74
N ARG A 46 -0.54 -8.18 -3.33
CA ARG A 46 -1.30 -9.26 -4.00
C ARG A 46 -1.57 -8.94 -5.47
N ALA A 47 -1.86 -7.68 -5.78
CA ALA A 47 -2.04 -7.23 -7.14
C ALA A 47 -0.74 -7.26 -7.97
N LEU A 48 0.41 -7.02 -7.33
CA LEU A 48 1.72 -6.97 -8.01
C LEU A 48 2.38 -8.34 -8.22
N THR A 49 2.13 -9.31 -7.31
CA THR A 49 2.85 -10.59 -7.29
C THR A 49 2.29 -11.67 -8.19
N VAL A 50 1.06 -11.52 -8.69
CA VAL A 50 0.42 -12.50 -9.56
C VAL A 50 0.40 -11.98 -10.99
N GLU A 51 0.98 -12.74 -11.92
CA GLU A 51 0.75 -12.51 -13.34
C GLU A 51 -0.72 -12.75 -13.62
N ARG A 52 -1.44 -11.70 -13.98
CA ARG A 52 -2.87 -11.71 -14.24
C ARG A 52 -3.14 -11.34 -15.69
N ASN A 53 -4.07 -12.04 -16.29
CA ASN A 53 -4.60 -11.68 -17.60
C ASN A 53 -5.57 -10.47 -17.48
N GLU A 54 -6.03 -9.98 -18.61
CA GLU A 54 -6.94 -8.82 -18.68
C GLU A 54 -8.25 -9.07 -17.91
N ASN A 55 -8.81 -10.28 -18.02
CA ASN A 55 -10.06 -10.65 -17.36
C ASN A 55 -9.91 -10.68 -15.84
N ASP A 56 -8.79 -11.19 -15.33
CA ASP A 56 -8.50 -11.22 -13.90
C ASP A 56 -8.44 -9.81 -13.31
N TRP A 57 -7.87 -8.84 -14.04
CA TRP A 57 -7.85 -7.44 -13.63
C TRP A 57 -9.23 -6.81 -13.62
N TYR A 58 -10.06 -7.16 -14.61
CA TYR A 58 -11.45 -6.69 -14.68
C TYR A 58 -12.29 -7.27 -13.54
N ASP A 59 -12.13 -8.55 -13.21
CA ASP A 59 -12.81 -9.19 -12.09
C ASP A 59 -12.39 -8.59 -10.74
N LEU A 60 -11.09 -8.30 -10.55
CA LEU A 60 -10.61 -7.57 -9.37
C LEU A 60 -11.24 -6.18 -9.27
N LEU A 61 -11.37 -5.46 -10.38
CA LEU A 61 -12.03 -4.16 -10.41
C LEU A 61 -13.48 -4.29 -9.98
N LYS A 62 -14.22 -5.28 -10.51
CA LYS A 62 -15.61 -5.53 -10.12
C LYS A 62 -15.75 -5.84 -8.64
N ASP A 63 -14.90 -6.72 -8.13
CA ASP A 63 -14.87 -7.10 -6.72
C ASP A 63 -14.60 -5.90 -5.82
N TYR A 64 -13.65 -5.06 -6.18
CA TYR A 64 -13.32 -3.85 -5.45
C TYR A 64 -14.49 -2.86 -5.41
N LEU A 65 -15.09 -2.56 -6.57
CA LEU A 65 -16.20 -1.62 -6.65
C LEU A 65 -17.45 -2.10 -5.88
N TYR A 66 -17.74 -3.39 -5.96
CA TYR A 66 -18.92 -3.96 -5.34
C TYR A 66 -18.75 -4.32 -3.86
N LYS A 67 -17.68 -5.05 -3.52
CA LYS A 67 -17.47 -5.60 -2.18
C LYS A 67 -16.80 -4.61 -1.23
N ASP A 68 -15.76 -3.93 -1.73
CA ASP A 68 -14.93 -3.07 -0.90
C ASP A 68 -15.48 -1.65 -0.83
N LEU A 69 -15.72 -1.04 -1.98
CA LEU A 69 -16.18 0.34 -2.06
C LEU A 69 -17.70 0.46 -1.84
N LYS A 70 -18.45 -0.63 -2.11
CA LYS A 70 -19.93 -0.66 -2.06
C LYS A 70 -20.54 0.51 -2.84
N MET A 71 -20.01 0.75 -4.03
CA MET A 71 -20.40 1.87 -4.89
C MET A 71 -21.91 1.87 -5.13
N PRO A 72 -22.63 2.96 -4.83
CA PRO A 72 -24.05 3.05 -5.12
C PRO A 72 -24.31 3.16 -6.63
N GLY A 73 -25.37 2.51 -7.09
CA GLY A 73 -25.85 2.66 -8.47
C GLY A 73 -24.83 2.21 -9.52
N ILE A 74 -24.09 1.12 -9.28
CA ILE A 74 -23.13 0.57 -10.25
C ILE A 74 -23.83 0.25 -11.57
N ASP A 75 -23.30 0.81 -12.66
CA ASP A 75 -23.71 0.49 -14.03
C ASP A 75 -22.61 -0.36 -14.71
N TRP A 76 -22.78 -1.68 -14.65
CA TRP A 76 -21.82 -2.62 -15.21
C TRP A 76 -21.64 -2.49 -16.72
N SER A 77 -22.68 -2.13 -17.46
CA SER A 77 -22.61 -1.91 -18.90
C SER A 77 -21.73 -0.69 -19.23
N LYS A 78 -21.91 0.38 -18.49
CA LYS A 78 -21.09 1.59 -18.57
C LYS A 78 -19.64 1.32 -18.20
N ILE A 79 -19.40 0.60 -17.09
CA ILE A 79 -18.05 0.24 -16.66
C ILE A 79 -17.35 -0.59 -17.73
N HIS A 80 -18.02 -1.59 -18.28
CA HIS A 80 -17.45 -2.43 -19.34
C HIS A 80 -17.12 -1.60 -20.59
N SER A 81 -18.01 -0.74 -21.03
CA SER A 81 -17.77 0.15 -22.18
C SER A 81 -16.57 1.08 -21.93
N GLN A 82 -16.47 1.65 -20.73
CA GLN A 82 -15.32 2.50 -20.36
C GLN A 82 -14.02 1.70 -20.31
N TRP A 83 -14.02 0.49 -19.73
CA TRP A 83 -12.90 -0.43 -19.68
C TRP A 83 -12.36 -0.74 -21.09
N GLU A 84 -13.23 -1.18 -21.99
CA GLU A 84 -12.88 -1.46 -23.38
C GLU A 84 -12.30 -0.22 -24.10
N ASN A 85 -12.91 0.95 -23.89
CA ASN A 85 -12.40 2.18 -24.47
C ASN A 85 -11.00 2.53 -23.96
N TYR A 86 -10.74 2.32 -22.67
CA TYR A 86 -9.41 2.57 -22.09
C TYR A 86 -8.35 1.62 -22.66
N LEU A 87 -8.67 0.35 -22.81
CA LEU A 87 -7.76 -0.62 -23.38
C LEU A 87 -7.50 -0.38 -24.87
N ARG A 88 -8.56 -0.21 -25.64
CA ARG A 88 -8.47 -0.17 -27.11
C ARG A 88 -8.06 1.19 -27.65
N THR A 89 -8.68 2.26 -27.13
CA THR A 89 -8.48 3.62 -27.65
C THR A 89 -7.34 4.35 -26.93
N LYS A 90 -7.34 4.31 -25.59
CA LYS A 90 -6.35 5.01 -24.78
C LYS A 90 -5.06 4.22 -24.56
N LYS A 91 -5.06 2.93 -24.89
CA LYS A 91 -3.94 2.00 -24.70
C LYS A 91 -3.48 1.92 -23.23
N PHE A 92 -4.39 2.13 -22.28
CA PHE A 92 -4.11 1.92 -20.88
C PHE A 92 -3.95 0.43 -20.59
N THR A 93 -3.11 0.08 -19.62
CA THR A 93 -2.97 -1.30 -19.20
C THR A 93 -4.09 -1.71 -18.25
N PRO A 94 -4.58 -2.96 -18.25
CA PRO A 94 -5.58 -3.45 -17.31
C PRO A 94 -5.19 -3.19 -15.86
N LYS A 95 -3.94 -3.47 -15.52
CA LYS A 95 -3.32 -3.17 -14.23
C LYS A 95 -3.38 -1.68 -13.89
N GLY A 96 -3.00 -0.82 -14.83
CA GLY A 96 -2.99 0.63 -14.64
C GLY A 96 -4.37 1.20 -14.37
N ILE A 97 -5.42 0.68 -15.04
CA ILE A 97 -6.82 1.08 -14.81
C ILE A 97 -7.25 0.73 -13.37
N TYR A 98 -6.97 -0.50 -12.92
CA TYR A 98 -7.27 -0.94 -11.56
C TYR A 98 -6.56 -0.07 -10.51
N PHE A 99 -5.26 0.19 -10.69
CA PHE A 99 -4.48 1.02 -9.78
C PHE A 99 -4.89 2.49 -9.80
N ALA A 100 -5.39 3.02 -10.92
CA ALA A 100 -5.95 4.36 -10.97
C ALA A 100 -7.22 4.47 -10.11
N ILE A 101 -8.07 3.48 -10.14
CA ILE A 101 -9.27 3.43 -9.28
C ILE A 101 -8.88 3.33 -7.80
N LEU A 102 -7.92 2.47 -7.43
CA LEU A 102 -7.41 2.41 -6.06
C LEU A 102 -6.83 3.76 -5.62
N TYR A 103 -6.03 4.41 -6.47
CA TYR A 103 -5.44 5.71 -6.18
C TYR A 103 -6.50 6.77 -5.88
N PHE A 104 -7.54 6.83 -6.70
CA PHE A 104 -8.61 7.82 -6.53
C PHE A 104 -9.36 7.65 -5.20
N TYR A 105 -9.78 6.43 -4.90
CA TYR A 105 -10.62 6.20 -3.72
C TYR A 105 -9.83 6.04 -2.42
N GLU A 106 -8.68 5.36 -2.46
CA GLU A 106 -7.91 5.06 -1.25
C GLU A 106 -6.88 6.14 -0.89
N VAL A 107 -6.31 6.81 -1.90
CA VAL A 107 -5.24 7.80 -1.68
C VAL A 107 -5.79 9.22 -1.70
N GLN A 108 -6.59 9.56 -2.72
CA GLN A 108 -7.19 10.88 -2.84
C GLN A 108 -8.50 11.04 -2.08
N HIS A 109 -9.04 9.95 -1.51
CA HIS A 109 -10.35 9.91 -0.82
C HIS A 109 -11.49 10.48 -1.68
N GLY A 110 -11.50 10.09 -2.95
CA GLY A 110 -12.46 10.56 -3.93
C GLY A 110 -13.89 10.21 -3.57
N ASN A 111 -14.82 11.11 -3.89
CA ASN A 111 -16.23 10.90 -3.62
C ASN A 111 -16.83 9.89 -4.60
N VAL A 112 -17.37 8.80 -4.05
CA VAL A 112 -18.00 7.70 -4.80
C VAL A 112 -19.24 8.16 -5.58
N GLU A 113 -20.00 9.10 -5.04
CA GLU A 113 -21.22 9.60 -5.66
C GLU A 113 -20.96 10.32 -6.99
N LEU A 114 -19.78 10.97 -7.12
CA LEU A 114 -19.39 11.69 -8.33
C LEU A 114 -19.11 10.75 -9.52
N SER A 115 -18.86 9.48 -9.27
CA SER A 115 -18.60 8.48 -10.32
C SER A 115 -19.82 8.18 -11.20
N LYS A 116 -21.03 8.46 -10.68
CA LYS A 116 -22.30 8.13 -11.36
C LYS A 116 -22.32 6.68 -11.85
N GLY A 117 -21.88 5.74 -11.01
CA GLY A 117 -21.85 4.31 -11.28
C GLY A 117 -20.84 3.83 -12.32
N GLY A 118 -19.87 4.67 -12.72
CA GLY A 118 -18.84 4.32 -13.71
C GLY A 118 -17.41 4.54 -13.23
N ILE A 119 -16.44 4.31 -14.10
CA ILE A 119 -15.00 4.49 -13.86
C ILE A 119 -14.41 5.64 -14.70
N GLY A 120 -15.23 6.63 -15.08
CA GLY A 120 -14.84 7.75 -15.96
C GLY A 120 -13.66 8.58 -15.47
N ILE A 121 -13.45 8.61 -14.16
CA ILE A 121 -12.35 9.37 -13.51
C ILE A 121 -10.95 8.89 -13.94
N VAL A 122 -10.81 7.61 -14.32
CA VAL A 122 -9.54 7.01 -14.71
C VAL A 122 -8.80 7.84 -15.76
N ASN A 123 -9.53 8.38 -16.74
CA ASN A 123 -8.91 9.18 -17.80
C ASN A 123 -8.14 10.41 -17.27
N SER A 124 -8.60 10.99 -16.19
CA SER A 124 -7.98 12.20 -15.60
C SER A 124 -6.81 11.88 -14.69
N ILE A 125 -6.83 10.73 -14.03
CA ILE A 125 -5.88 10.42 -12.94
C ILE A 125 -4.88 9.31 -13.29
N TYR A 126 -4.97 8.71 -14.47
CA TYR A 126 -4.15 7.55 -14.85
C TYR A 126 -2.64 7.80 -14.69
N ASN A 127 -2.16 8.94 -15.19
CA ASN A 127 -0.74 9.29 -15.11
C ASN A 127 -0.28 9.62 -13.68
N ASP A 128 -1.11 10.34 -12.93
CA ASP A 128 -0.82 10.69 -11.54
C ASP A 128 -0.75 9.42 -10.68
N SER A 129 -1.68 8.50 -10.89
CA SER A 129 -1.69 7.19 -10.27
C SER A 129 -0.42 6.40 -10.60
N ALA A 130 -0.04 6.34 -11.88
CA ALA A 130 1.18 5.63 -12.30
C ALA A 130 2.43 6.20 -11.61
N THR A 131 2.53 7.53 -11.54
CA THR A 131 3.64 8.22 -10.85
C THR A 131 3.65 7.90 -9.36
N TYR A 132 2.50 7.96 -8.69
CA TYR A 132 2.38 7.65 -7.26
C TYR A 132 2.86 6.22 -6.94
N TRP A 133 2.32 5.22 -7.65
CA TRP A 133 2.67 3.82 -7.39
C TRP A 133 4.13 3.49 -7.72
N THR A 134 4.67 4.09 -8.78
CA THR A 134 6.09 3.96 -9.12
C THR A 134 6.99 4.53 -8.03
N ASN A 135 6.68 5.73 -7.53
CA ASN A 135 7.45 6.35 -6.45
C ASN A 135 7.36 5.55 -5.14
N LEU A 136 6.20 4.98 -4.84
CA LEU A 136 6.01 4.13 -3.68
C LEU A 136 6.89 2.87 -3.77
N GLU A 137 6.92 2.23 -4.94
CA GLU A 137 7.74 1.04 -5.19
C GLU A 137 9.25 1.35 -5.11
N LEU A 138 9.68 2.49 -5.66
CA LEU A 138 11.08 2.93 -5.57
C LEU A 138 11.51 3.18 -4.11
N LYS A 139 10.66 3.85 -3.33
CA LYS A 139 10.91 4.05 -1.89
C LYS A 139 11.02 2.71 -1.15
N ARG A 140 10.14 1.77 -1.44
CA ARG A 140 10.16 0.43 -0.86
C ARG A 140 11.45 -0.32 -1.18
N ARG A 141 11.88 -0.31 -2.44
CA ARG A 141 13.15 -0.94 -2.87
C ARG A 141 14.35 -0.30 -2.19
N GLY A 142 14.42 1.02 -2.15
CA GLY A 142 15.50 1.74 -1.46
C GLY A 142 15.58 1.42 0.03
N THR A 143 14.44 1.27 0.71
CA THR A 143 14.39 0.85 2.12
C THR A 143 14.89 -0.58 2.31
N LEU A 144 14.49 -1.51 1.43
CA LEU A 144 14.97 -2.90 1.48
C LEU A 144 16.48 -2.99 1.25
N ASP A 145 17.01 -2.27 0.25
CA ASP A 145 18.45 -2.23 -0.02
C ASP A 145 19.25 -1.72 1.18
N ASN A 146 18.75 -0.70 1.88
CA ASN A 146 19.38 -0.18 3.10
C ASN A 146 19.34 -1.21 4.23
N ILE A 147 18.23 -1.93 4.41
CA ILE A 147 18.12 -3.01 5.41
C ILE A 147 19.12 -4.13 5.10
N VAL A 148 19.20 -4.57 3.85
CA VAL A 148 20.14 -5.62 3.42
C VAL A 148 21.57 -5.18 3.62
N LYS A 149 21.94 -3.93 3.30
CA LYS A 149 23.28 -3.37 3.58
C LYS A 149 23.61 -3.36 5.06
N GLN A 150 22.66 -2.96 5.92
CA GLN A 150 22.87 -2.97 7.37
C GLN A 150 23.03 -4.37 7.92
N MET A 151 22.23 -5.34 7.44
CA MET A 151 22.35 -6.73 7.88
C MET A 151 23.67 -7.36 7.46
N SER A 152 24.12 -7.13 6.22
CA SER A 152 25.43 -7.62 5.75
C SER A 152 26.59 -6.98 6.50
N ALA A 153 26.52 -5.69 6.80
CA ALA A 153 27.54 -5.01 7.63
C ALA A 153 27.58 -5.56 9.05
N ARG A 154 26.42 -5.87 9.66
CA ARG A 154 26.36 -6.52 10.98
C ARG A 154 26.95 -7.94 10.96
N ALA A 155 26.60 -8.74 9.94
CA ALA A 155 27.14 -10.09 9.78
C ALA A 155 28.67 -10.07 9.62
N ALA A 156 29.20 -9.18 8.79
CA ALA A 156 30.66 -9.00 8.62
C ALA A 156 31.36 -8.63 9.93
N ARG A 157 30.78 -7.73 10.76
CA ARG A 157 31.32 -7.37 12.08
C ARG A 157 31.31 -8.55 13.05
N THR A 158 30.26 -9.39 12.99
CA THR A 158 30.17 -10.59 13.87
C THR A 158 31.23 -11.62 13.51
N VAL A 159 31.53 -11.81 12.22
CA VAL A 159 32.59 -12.71 11.76
C VAL A 159 33.95 -12.23 12.21
N LEU A 160 34.25 -10.94 12.06
CA LEU A 160 35.52 -10.34 12.51
C LEU A 160 35.73 -10.52 14.04
N THR A 161 34.69 -10.32 14.87
CA THR A 161 34.77 -10.50 16.32
C THR A 161 34.98 -11.97 16.72
N LEU A 162 34.48 -12.91 15.94
CA LEU A 162 34.73 -14.34 16.18
C LEU A 162 36.15 -14.78 15.80
N GLU A 163 36.71 -14.22 14.75
CA GLU A 163 38.07 -14.46 14.30
C GLU A 163 39.10 -13.85 15.29
N ASP A 164 38.85 -12.64 15.79
CA ASP A 164 39.65 -12.00 16.82
C ASP A 164 39.65 -12.80 18.13
N LYS A 165 38.54 -13.38 18.54
CA LYS A 165 38.47 -14.27 19.70
C LYS A 165 39.25 -15.58 19.50
N ARG A 166 39.27 -16.12 18.29
CA ARG A 166 40.01 -17.34 17.95
C ARG A 166 41.53 -17.14 17.96
N ASN A 167 42.00 -15.94 17.61
CA ASN A 167 43.40 -15.59 17.52
C ASN A 167 43.98 -15.06 18.82
N GLY A 168 43.25 -15.09 19.94
CA GLY A 168 43.74 -14.72 21.28
C GLY A 168 44.13 -13.27 21.46
N ARG A 169 43.81 -12.40 20.49
CA ARG A 169 44.05 -10.95 20.61
C ARG A 169 42.85 -10.26 21.24
N GLN A 170 42.90 -9.98 22.53
CA GLN A 170 41.99 -9.09 23.22
C GLN A 170 42.24 -7.63 22.79
N GLY A 171 41.87 -7.29 21.57
CA GLY A 171 41.75 -5.89 21.16
C GLY A 171 40.46 -5.32 21.72
N ARG A 172 40.53 -4.52 22.77
CA ARG A 172 39.40 -3.67 23.19
C ARG A 172 39.13 -2.67 22.08
N ILE A 173 38.12 -2.95 21.21
CA ILE A 173 37.60 -1.95 20.31
C ILE A 173 36.72 -1.02 21.13
N LYS A 174 37.23 0.17 21.44
CA LYS A 174 36.42 1.26 22.01
C LYS A 174 35.53 1.78 20.90
N TYR A 175 34.24 1.53 21.01
CA TYR A 175 33.24 2.18 20.18
C TYR A 175 33.06 3.61 20.70
N ASN A 176 33.34 4.60 19.89
CA ASN A 176 32.91 5.96 20.14
C ASN A 176 31.42 6.05 19.70
N LEU A 177 30.55 6.34 20.68
CA LEU A 177 29.10 6.55 20.41
C LEU A 177 28.85 7.82 19.57
N GLU A 178 29.85 8.69 19.43
CA GLU A 178 29.75 9.95 18.70
C GLU A 178 29.70 9.80 17.17
N ASP A 179 30.01 8.61 16.62
CA ASP A 179 29.92 8.35 15.16
C ASP A 179 28.50 8.07 14.65
N PHE A 180 27.49 8.15 15.51
CA PHE A 180 26.08 7.88 15.18
C PHE A 180 25.16 9.12 15.21
N GLU A 181 25.67 10.28 15.63
CA GLU A 181 24.92 11.53 15.58
C GLU A 181 25.40 12.37 14.39
N GLY A 182 24.63 12.36 13.32
CA GLY A 182 24.82 13.30 12.23
C GLY A 182 24.33 12.83 10.90
N ASN A 183 23.05 13.06 10.63
CA ASN A 183 22.57 13.83 9.49
C ASN A 183 21.04 13.80 9.48
N ASP A 184 20.48 14.85 10.02
CA ASP A 184 19.12 15.31 9.68
C ASP A 184 19.04 15.78 8.22
#